data_64e3813cb5ba1ecb785801746087cb77
#
_entry.id   64e3813cb5ba1ecb785801746087cb77
#
_cell.length_a   1.000
_cell.length_b   1.000
_cell.length_c   1.000
_cell.angle_alpha   90.00
_cell.angle_beta   90.00
_cell.angle_gamma   90.00
#
_symmetry.space_group_name_H-M   'P 1'
#
loop_
_entity.id
_entity.type
_entity.pdbx_description
1 polymer ?
#
loop_
_entity_poly.entity_id
_entity_poly.type
_entity_poly.pdbx_seq_one_letter_code
_entity_poly.pdbx_strand_id
1 'polypeptide(L)'
;MDFSVIIPDRDDDTSKKDYGSIAVVAGMAGMAGASALSAKAALRSGAGLVRVTAPSNRAVVINILAPEAIYVSPKEVIKHAAGFDAVAIGPGMGKTSGTVKALAKLFKLCTDPDRDRKSVV
;
A
#
# COMPACT_ATOMS: atom_id res chain seq x y z
N MET A 1 2.03 20.36 -19.61
CA MET A 1 1.87 18.91 -19.57
C MET A 1 0.43 18.61 -19.17
N ASP A 2 -0.26 17.83 -19.97
CA ASP A 2 -1.65 17.45 -19.67
C ASP A 2 -1.66 16.15 -18.84
N PHE A 3 -2.16 16.21 -17.62
CA PHE A 3 -2.26 15.06 -16.72
C PHE A 3 -3.57 14.29 -16.85
N SER A 4 -4.52 14.72 -17.68
CA SER A 4 -5.83 14.07 -17.81
C SER A 4 -5.72 12.62 -18.30
N VAL A 5 -4.68 12.28 -19.05
CA VAL A 5 -4.41 10.91 -19.52
C VAL A 5 -3.87 10.03 -18.39
N ILE A 6 -3.18 10.61 -17.40
CA ILE A 6 -2.55 9.89 -16.30
C ILE A 6 -3.50 9.81 -15.11
N ILE A 7 -4.21 10.89 -14.83
CA ILE A 7 -5.16 10.99 -13.71
C ILE A 7 -6.54 11.31 -14.29
N PRO A 8 -7.34 10.28 -14.61
CA PRO A 8 -8.67 10.50 -15.16
C PRO A 8 -9.62 11.11 -14.12
N ASP A 9 -10.58 11.87 -14.61
CA ASP A 9 -11.65 12.37 -13.77
C ASP A 9 -12.49 11.22 -13.22
N ARG A 10 -12.96 11.36 -11.99
CA ARG A 10 -13.83 10.37 -11.37
C ARG A 10 -15.25 10.52 -11.89
N ASP A 11 -15.83 9.41 -12.26
CA ASP A 11 -17.24 9.32 -12.60
C ASP A 11 -18.07 9.11 -11.32
N ASP A 12 -19.19 9.80 -11.18
CA ASP A 12 -20.05 9.71 -10.01
C ASP A 12 -20.64 8.31 -9.78
N ASP A 13 -20.75 7.51 -10.82
CA ASP A 13 -21.29 6.15 -10.75
C ASP A 13 -20.24 5.08 -10.39
N THR A 14 -18.98 5.47 -10.16
CA THR A 14 -17.91 4.52 -9.86
C THR A 14 -17.77 4.24 -8.37
N SER A 15 -17.36 3.02 -8.02
CA SER A 15 -17.03 2.63 -6.65
C SER A 15 -15.55 2.86 -6.35
N LYS A 16 -15.17 2.78 -5.07
CA LYS A 16 -13.75 2.88 -4.67
C LYS A 16 -12.87 1.84 -5.35
N LYS A 17 -13.40 0.65 -5.66
CA LYS A 17 -12.66 -0.43 -6.32
C LYS A 17 -12.25 -0.09 -7.75
N ASP A 18 -12.99 0.78 -8.42
CA ASP A 18 -12.73 1.16 -9.81
C ASP A 18 -11.47 2.03 -9.95
N TYR A 19 -11.00 2.63 -8.85
CA TYR A 19 -9.82 3.52 -8.84
C TYR A 19 -8.56 2.86 -8.31
N GLY A 20 -8.60 1.57 -8.10
CA GLY A 20 -7.45 0.78 -7.71
C GLY A 20 -7.35 0.54 -6.21
N SER A 21 -6.82 -0.62 -5.88
CA SER A 21 -6.54 -1.08 -4.53
C SER A 21 -5.04 -1.15 -4.34
N ILE A 22 -4.52 -0.41 -3.37
CA ILE A 22 -3.09 -0.30 -3.11
C ILE A 22 -2.78 -0.83 -1.72
N ALA A 23 -1.72 -1.63 -1.62
CA ALA A 23 -1.14 -2.00 -0.34
C ALA A 23 0.16 -1.21 -0.12
N VAL A 24 0.30 -0.66 1.08
CA VAL A 24 1.51 0.03 1.52
C VAL A 24 2.13 -0.79 2.64
N VAL A 25 3.27 -1.39 2.37
CA VAL A 25 4.05 -2.15 3.35
C VAL A 25 5.19 -1.26 3.84
N ALA A 26 4.99 -0.68 4.99
CA ALA A 26 5.87 0.38 5.49
C ALA A 26 5.91 0.37 7.02
N GLY A 27 6.83 1.13 7.56
CA GLY A 27 6.94 1.37 8.99
C GLY A 27 7.60 0.24 9.78
N MET A 28 8.30 0.64 10.79
CA MET A 28 8.85 -0.21 11.84
C MET A 28 8.72 0.52 13.17
N ALA A 29 9.16 -0.08 14.26
CA ALA A 29 9.17 0.58 15.57
C ALA A 29 9.87 1.94 15.46
N GLY A 30 9.20 3.01 15.84
CA GLY A 30 9.69 4.38 15.73
C GLY A 30 9.48 5.05 14.36
N MET A 31 8.99 4.32 13.36
CA MET A 31 8.81 4.84 11.98
C MET A 31 7.38 4.68 11.47
N ALA A 32 6.40 4.64 12.36
CA ALA A 32 4.99 4.52 11.96
C ALA A 32 4.47 5.72 11.13
N GLY A 33 5.09 6.88 11.30
CA GLY A 33 4.77 8.05 10.49
C GLY A 33 5.02 7.86 9.00
N ALA A 34 6.02 7.06 8.63
CA ALA A 34 6.30 6.75 7.23
C ALA A 34 5.14 5.98 6.60
N SER A 35 4.53 5.05 7.34
CA SER A 35 3.32 4.34 6.90
C SER A 35 2.17 5.31 6.63
N ALA A 36 1.92 6.20 7.57
CA ALA A 36 0.84 7.18 7.48
C ALA A 36 1.04 8.14 6.30
N LEU A 37 2.24 8.65 6.12
CA LEU A 37 2.56 9.54 5.00
C LEU A 37 2.40 8.85 3.65
N SER A 38 2.86 7.62 3.54
CA SER A 38 2.74 6.85 2.31
C SER A 38 1.28 6.55 1.98
N ALA A 39 0.48 6.19 2.99
CA ALA A 39 -0.95 5.96 2.84
C ALA A 39 -1.69 7.23 2.39
N LYS A 40 -1.38 8.38 3.00
CA LYS A 40 -1.95 9.67 2.61
C LYS A 40 -1.59 10.03 1.18
N ALA A 41 -0.34 9.81 0.78
CA ALA A 41 0.10 10.07 -0.58
C ALA A 41 -0.70 9.23 -1.59
N ALA A 42 -0.89 7.95 -1.30
CA ALA A 42 -1.68 7.07 -2.15
C ALA A 42 -3.13 7.54 -2.27
N LEU A 43 -3.76 7.89 -1.16
CA LEU A 43 -5.13 8.40 -1.14
C LEU A 43 -5.28 9.70 -1.94
N ARG A 44 -4.36 10.63 -1.76
CA ARG A 44 -4.37 11.92 -2.48
C ARG A 44 -4.06 11.77 -3.96
N SER A 45 -3.36 10.70 -4.34
CA SER A 45 -3.07 10.40 -5.74
C SER A 45 -4.22 9.73 -6.46
N GLY A 46 -5.33 9.46 -5.77
CA GLY A 46 -6.55 8.95 -6.38
C GLY A 46 -6.84 7.47 -6.16
N ALA A 47 -6.07 6.77 -5.32
CA ALA A 47 -6.37 5.37 -4.99
C ALA A 47 -7.75 5.24 -4.37
N GLY A 48 -8.49 4.22 -4.77
CA GLY A 48 -9.82 3.96 -4.24
C GLY A 48 -9.79 3.31 -2.86
N LEU A 49 -8.92 2.31 -2.68
CA LEU A 49 -8.71 1.61 -1.42
C LEU A 49 -7.22 1.56 -1.11
N VAL A 50 -6.86 1.92 0.11
CA VAL A 50 -5.48 1.85 0.59
C VAL A 50 -5.44 1.02 1.87
N ARG A 51 -4.69 -0.08 1.83
CA ARG A 51 -4.35 -0.87 3.00
C ARG A 51 -2.91 -0.62 3.36
N VAL A 52 -2.63 -0.43 4.63
CA VAL A 52 -1.31 -0.03 5.09
C VAL A 52 -0.88 -0.83 6.30
N THR A 53 0.38 -1.22 6.33
CA THR A 53 0.98 -1.85 7.49
C THR A 53 1.66 -0.83 8.41
N ALA A 54 1.74 -1.18 9.67
CA ALA A 54 2.52 -0.48 10.68
C ALA A 54 2.86 -1.49 11.77
N PRO A 55 3.79 -1.18 12.70
CA PRO A 55 3.92 -2.01 13.89
C PRO A 55 2.59 -2.12 14.61
N SER A 56 2.22 -3.32 15.06
CA SER A 56 0.90 -3.58 15.65
C SER A 56 0.56 -2.65 16.82
N ASN A 57 1.55 -2.31 17.65
CA ASN A 57 1.38 -1.39 18.76
C ASN A 57 1.33 0.09 18.34
N ARG A 58 1.39 0.39 17.06
CA ARG A 58 1.34 1.75 16.49
C ARG A 58 0.23 1.91 15.46
N ALA A 59 -0.66 0.94 15.35
CA ALA A 59 -1.77 1.01 14.40
C ALA A 59 -2.65 2.26 14.59
N VAL A 60 -2.76 2.75 15.82
CA VAL A 60 -3.51 3.97 16.13
C VAL A 60 -2.98 5.20 15.36
N VAL A 61 -1.69 5.24 15.04
CA VAL A 61 -1.09 6.34 14.26
C VAL A 61 -1.74 6.43 12.87
N ILE A 62 -2.02 5.29 12.26
CA ILE A 62 -2.71 5.24 10.97
C ILE A 62 -4.13 5.80 11.10
N ASN A 63 -4.85 5.39 12.13
CA ASN A 63 -6.23 5.85 12.35
C ASN A 63 -6.32 7.36 12.59
N ILE A 64 -5.29 7.95 13.18
CA ILE A 64 -5.26 9.40 13.45
C ILE A 64 -4.79 10.18 12.22
N LEU A 65 -3.69 9.76 11.58
CA LEU A 65 -3.05 10.52 10.52
C LEU A 65 -3.59 10.21 9.12
N ALA A 66 -4.11 9.01 8.92
CA ALA A 66 -4.67 8.58 7.64
C ALA A 66 -5.94 7.74 7.89
N PRO A 67 -7.01 8.36 8.40
CA PRO A 67 -8.22 7.63 8.83
C PRO A 67 -8.93 6.92 7.69
N GLU A 68 -8.70 7.34 6.46
CA GLU A 68 -9.30 6.71 5.27
C GLU A 68 -8.57 5.43 4.85
N ALA A 69 -7.35 5.21 5.34
CA ALA A 69 -6.59 3.99 5.08
C ALA A 69 -6.97 2.89 6.07
N ILE A 70 -6.90 1.65 5.61
CA ILE A 70 -7.22 0.48 6.43
C ILE A 70 -5.91 -0.12 6.93
N TYR A 71 -5.74 -0.19 8.24
CA TYR A 71 -4.61 -0.90 8.83
C TYR A 71 -4.77 -2.41 8.62
N VAL A 72 -3.70 -3.05 8.18
CA VAL A 72 -3.61 -4.49 8.05
C VAL A 72 -2.25 -4.99 8.53
N SER A 73 -2.20 -6.25 8.95
CA SER A 73 -0.91 -6.85 9.31
C SER A 73 -0.11 -7.20 8.04
N PRO A 74 1.23 -7.28 8.13
CA PRO A 74 2.04 -7.73 6.99
C PRO A 74 1.62 -9.11 6.46
N LYS A 75 1.17 -10.01 7.34
CA LYS A 75 0.66 -11.33 6.94
C LYS A 75 -0.57 -11.22 6.04
N GLU A 76 -1.47 -10.30 6.35
CA GLU A 76 -2.67 -10.06 5.54
C GLU A 76 -2.32 -9.54 4.15
N VAL A 77 -1.34 -8.64 4.06
CA VAL A 77 -0.88 -8.14 2.75
C VAL A 77 -0.31 -9.28 1.92
N ILE A 78 0.53 -10.12 2.51
CA ILE A 78 1.14 -11.26 1.81
C ILE A 78 0.06 -12.24 1.35
N LYS A 79 -0.89 -12.57 2.22
CA LYS A 79 -1.98 -13.51 1.93
C LYS A 79 -2.85 -13.03 0.77
N HIS A 80 -3.10 -11.74 0.67
CA HIS A 80 -3.99 -11.14 -0.32
C HIS A 80 -3.24 -10.35 -1.40
N ALA A 81 -1.94 -10.59 -1.57
CA ALA A 81 -1.10 -9.83 -2.50
C ALA A 81 -1.64 -9.82 -3.94
N ALA A 82 -2.30 -10.90 -4.36
CA ALA A 82 -2.92 -10.99 -5.68
C ALA A 82 -4.08 -10.01 -5.88
N GLY A 83 -4.74 -9.58 -4.80
CA GLY A 83 -5.91 -8.70 -4.86
C GLY A 83 -5.58 -7.22 -4.99
N PHE A 84 -4.32 -6.82 -4.86
CA PHE A 84 -3.92 -5.43 -4.99
C PHE A 84 -3.49 -5.08 -6.41
N ASP A 85 -3.85 -3.90 -6.87
CA ASP A 85 -3.40 -3.39 -8.16
C ASP A 85 -1.95 -2.92 -8.12
N ALA A 86 -1.51 -2.42 -6.97
CA ALA A 86 -0.12 -2.04 -6.74
C ALA A 86 0.27 -2.27 -5.28
N VAL A 87 1.55 -2.49 -5.05
CA VAL A 87 2.12 -2.62 -3.71
C VAL A 87 3.33 -1.70 -3.61
N ALA A 88 3.28 -0.76 -2.68
CA ALA A 88 4.41 0.07 -2.30
C ALA A 88 5.05 -0.54 -1.05
N ILE A 89 6.36 -0.75 -1.09
CA ILE A 89 7.07 -1.39 0.02
C ILE A 89 8.39 -0.67 0.29
N GLY A 90 8.70 -0.48 1.55
CA GLY A 90 10.00 0.01 2.00
C GLY A 90 9.99 1.21 2.93
N PRO A 91 9.10 2.22 2.80
CA PRO A 91 9.20 3.43 3.61
C PRO A 91 9.24 3.12 5.11
N GLY A 92 10.32 3.52 5.77
CA GLY A 92 10.47 3.34 7.21
C GLY A 92 10.61 1.92 7.72
N MET A 93 10.91 0.96 6.86
CA MET A 93 11.06 -0.45 7.27
C MET A 93 12.43 -0.81 7.84
N GLY A 94 13.43 0.01 7.58
CA GLY A 94 14.81 -0.28 8.00
C GLY A 94 15.47 -1.36 7.14
N LYS A 95 16.63 -1.81 7.61
CA LYS A 95 17.48 -2.76 6.86
C LYS A 95 17.73 -4.05 7.67
N THR A 96 16.70 -4.60 8.26
CA THR A 96 16.81 -5.85 9.02
C THR A 96 16.67 -7.06 8.09
N SER A 97 17.09 -8.24 8.58
CA SER A 97 16.90 -9.50 7.85
C SER A 97 15.41 -9.81 7.61
N GLY A 98 14.56 -9.44 8.56
CA GLY A 98 13.10 -9.59 8.41
C GLY A 98 12.54 -8.73 7.27
N THR A 99 13.03 -7.50 7.14
CA THR A 99 12.66 -6.60 6.04
C THR A 99 13.07 -7.17 4.69
N VAL A 100 14.29 -7.67 4.59
CA VAL A 100 14.81 -8.28 3.35
C VAL A 100 13.97 -9.50 2.95
N LYS A 101 13.63 -10.36 3.91
CA LYS A 101 12.79 -11.54 3.65
C LYS A 101 11.38 -11.16 3.20
N ALA A 102 10.77 -10.20 3.86
CA ALA A 102 9.44 -9.71 3.49
C ALA A 102 9.43 -9.10 2.10
N LEU A 103 10.43 -8.29 1.78
CA LEU A 103 10.60 -7.68 0.47
C LEU A 103 10.76 -8.74 -0.63
N ALA A 104 11.64 -9.72 -0.43
CA ALA A 104 11.86 -10.79 -1.38
C ALA A 104 10.59 -11.60 -1.62
N LYS A 105 9.84 -11.93 -0.57
CA LYS A 105 8.59 -12.69 -0.67
C LYS A 105 7.53 -11.93 -1.45
N LEU A 106 7.32 -10.65 -1.14
CA LEU A 106 6.35 -9.82 -1.85
C LEU A 106 6.73 -9.61 -3.30
N PHE A 107 8.00 -9.36 -3.57
CA PHE A 107 8.50 -9.19 -4.93
C PHE A 107 8.24 -10.44 -5.77
N LYS A 108 8.52 -11.63 -5.23
CA LYS A 108 8.26 -12.91 -5.89
C LYS A 108 6.77 -13.09 -6.19
N LEU A 109 5.89 -12.76 -5.23
CA LEU A 109 4.45 -12.86 -5.42
C LEU A 109 3.91 -11.89 -6.46
N CYS A 110 4.45 -10.67 -6.52
CA CYS A 110 3.99 -9.62 -7.43
C CYS A 110 4.55 -9.79 -8.85
N THR A 111 5.63 -10.54 -9.04
CA THR A 111 6.27 -10.75 -10.35
C THR A 111 5.98 -12.11 -10.96
N ASP A 112 5.10 -12.91 -10.35
CA ASP A 112 4.67 -14.19 -10.90
C ASP A 112 4.02 -13.99 -12.26
N PRO A 113 4.51 -14.64 -13.35
CA PRO A 113 3.97 -14.46 -14.69
C PRO A 113 2.53 -14.96 -14.85
N ASP A 114 2.05 -15.85 -13.96
CA ASP A 114 0.68 -16.37 -13.98
C ASP A 114 -0.32 -15.44 -13.30
N ARG A 115 0.11 -14.26 -12.87
CA ARG A 115 -0.74 -13.27 -12.21
C ARG A 115 -1.01 -12.09 -13.11
N ASP A 116 -2.14 -11.42 -12.86
CA ASP A 116 -2.43 -10.12 -13.44
C ASP A 116 -1.29 -9.15 -13.11
N ARG A 117 -1.01 -8.26 -14.06
CA ARG A 117 0.09 -7.28 -13.90
C ARG A 117 -0.17 -6.39 -12.69
N LYS A 118 0.75 -6.45 -11.73
CA LYS A 118 0.78 -5.59 -10.55
C LYS A 118 2.06 -4.78 -10.55
N SER A 119 1.98 -3.54 -10.09
CA SER A 119 3.15 -2.69 -9.92
C SER A 119 3.68 -2.82 -8.51
N VAL A 120 4.99 -2.98 -8.37
CA VAL A 120 5.70 -2.91 -7.08
C VAL A 120 6.53 -1.64 -7.07
N VAL A 121 6.30 -0.83 -6.08
CA VAL A 121 6.96 0.46 -5.93
C VAL A 121 7.76 0.53 -4.64
#